data_269d8fcb867393a9a75a1fc9a24f2126
#
_entry.id   269d8fcb867393a9a75a1fc9a24f2126
#
_cell.length_a   1.000
_cell.length_b   1.000
_cell.length_c   1.000
_cell.angle_alpha   90.00
_cell.angle_beta   90.00
_cell.angle_gamma   90.00
#
_symmetry.space_group_name_H-M   'P 1'
#
loop_
_entity.id
_entity.type
_entity.pdbx_description
1 polymer ?
#
loop_
_entity_poly.entity_id
_entity_poly.type
_entity_poly.pdbx_seq_one_letter_code
_entity_poly.pdbx_strand_id
1 'polypeptide(L)'
;MNKQELEQNFLHSGTTLVGVVCNDGIIMGADRQSTAGNLVVGKNVQKAIQINDYLVISATGMVADIELQKKVIRAELKLKELKSKRRPTVREAANMIGMMTYRNIRQPSMVPSIVGTLVAGFNEDGTSELFTIEPAGTAMKVEDYDANFGSGMPYVLGYLEREYKKNCTCEDGIKMAVESLKASTQRDTGSGFGIDVFSIKEGKIVHEIAQEIAAEYRNKEGMKR
;
A
#
# COMPACT_ATOMS: atom_id res chain seq x y z
N MET A 1 6.01 20.62 23.18
CA MET A 1 5.81 20.47 21.73
C MET A 1 4.42 21.05 21.43
N ASN A 2 4.34 22.07 20.60
CA ASN A 2 3.06 22.70 20.25
C ASN A 2 2.36 21.89 19.11
N LYS A 3 1.09 22.23 18.81
CA LYS A 3 0.30 21.51 17.80
C LYS A 3 0.96 21.56 16.40
N GLN A 4 1.59 22.67 16.04
CA GLN A 4 2.29 22.83 14.75
C GLN A 4 3.56 21.98 14.68
N GLU A 5 4.31 21.85 15.78
CA GLU A 5 5.48 20.96 15.86
C GLU A 5 5.08 19.47 15.81
N LEU A 6 3.92 19.10 16.41
CA LEU A 6 3.33 17.77 16.28
C LEU A 6 2.94 17.47 14.82
N GLU A 7 2.22 18.39 14.18
CA GLU A 7 1.78 18.26 12.79
C GLU A 7 2.98 18.15 11.83
N GLN A 8 4.03 18.97 12.00
CA GLN A 8 5.22 18.95 11.16
C GLN A 8 6.08 17.69 11.34
N ASN A 9 6.21 17.17 12.56
CA ASN A 9 7.15 16.08 12.85
C ASN A 9 6.53 14.68 12.82
N PHE A 10 5.22 14.54 13.02
CA PHE A 10 4.57 13.23 13.11
C PHE A 10 3.65 12.88 11.92
N LEU A 11 3.17 13.88 11.16
CA LEU A 11 2.23 13.64 10.07
C LEU A 11 2.89 13.44 8.69
N HIS A 12 4.19 13.67 8.57
CA HIS A 12 4.93 13.44 7.33
C HIS A 12 5.65 12.09 7.34
N SER A 13 4.90 11.00 7.29
CA SER A 13 5.48 9.71 6.91
C SER A 13 5.36 9.56 5.38
N GLY A 14 6.52 9.49 4.71
CA GLY A 14 6.55 9.27 3.27
C GLY A 14 6.21 7.82 2.93
N THR A 15 5.56 7.62 1.78
CA THR A 15 5.18 6.30 1.27
C THR A 15 4.87 6.39 -0.21
N THR A 16 5.22 5.35 -0.95
CA THR A 16 4.72 5.12 -2.30
C THR A 16 3.95 3.82 -2.35
N LEU A 17 2.71 3.88 -2.80
CA LEU A 17 1.86 2.73 -3.08
C LEU A 17 1.56 2.66 -4.56
N VAL A 18 1.25 1.45 -5.05
CA VAL A 18 0.74 1.22 -6.40
C VAL A 18 -0.23 0.05 -6.41
N GLY A 19 -1.35 0.22 -7.09
CA GLY A 19 -2.30 -0.83 -7.44
C GLY A 19 -2.60 -0.75 -8.94
N VAL A 20 -2.55 -1.87 -9.66
CA VAL A 20 -2.81 -1.94 -11.10
C VAL A 20 -3.78 -3.07 -11.38
N VAL A 21 -4.89 -2.74 -12.05
CA VAL A 21 -5.89 -3.72 -12.49
C VAL A 21 -5.46 -4.28 -13.85
N CYS A 22 -5.32 -5.58 -13.92
CA CYS A 22 -4.94 -6.33 -15.11
C CYS A 22 -6.10 -7.21 -15.59
N ASN A 23 -6.01 -7.75 -16.81
CA ASN A 23 -7.06 -8.62 -17.36
C ASN A 23 -7.16 -9.98 -16.64
N ASP A 24 -6.05 -10.43 -16.03
CA ASP A 24 -5.90 -11.74 -15.38
C ASP A 24 -5.62 -11.63 -13.86
N GLY A 25 -5.84 -10.46 -13.27
CA GLY A 25 -5.63 -10.24 -11.85
C GLY A 25 -5.32 -8.80 -11.47
N ILE A 26 -4.69 -8.61 -10.30
CA ILE A 26 -4.31 -7.31 -9.78
C ILE A 26 -2.86 -7.37 -9.30
N ILE A 27 -2.12 -6.29 -9.56
CA ILE A 27 -0.78 -6.07 -9.00
C ILE A 27 -0.87 -5.00 -7.91
N MET A 28 -0.22 -5.27 -6.79
CA MET A 28 -0.11 -4.32 -5.69
C MET A 28 1.33 -4.22 -5.21
N GLY A 29 1.81 -3.01 -5.01
CA GLY A 29 3.18 -2.79 -4.53
C GLY A 29 3.31 -1.59 -3.61
N ALA A 30 4.45 -1.54 -2.91
CA ALA A 30 4.85 -0.42 -2.05
C ALA A 30 6.36 -0.36 -1.87
N ASP A 31 6.87 0.82 -1.49
CA ASP A 31 8.24 0.99 -1.00
C ASP A 31 8.41 0.52 0.45
N ARG A 32 9.66 0.48 0.94
CA ARG A 32 10.01 -0.03 2.29
C ARG A 32 10.53 1.02 3.26
N GLN A 33 10.61 2.29 2.88
CA GLN A 33 11.14 3.34 3.74
C GLN A 33 10.08 3.84 4.74
N SER A 34 10.49 4.01 6.00
CA SER A 34 9.70 4.77 6.99
C SER A 34 10.45 6.01 7.41
N THR A 35 9.76 7.16 7.42
CA THR A 35 10.29 8.46 7.80
C THR A 35 9.54 9.05 8.99
N ALA A 36 10.25 9.86 9.77
CA ALA A 36 9.67 10.76 10.77
C ALA A 36 10.22 12.16 10.49
N GLY A 37 9.41 13.01 9.88
CA GLY A 37 9.87 14.28 9.33
C GLY A 37 10.98 14.07 8.30
N ASN A 38 12.16 14.65 8.54
CA ASN A 38 13.32 14.54 7.64
C ASN A 38 14.25 13.37 7.94
N LEU A 39 13.89 12.48 8.89
CA LEU A 39 14.73 11.38 9.32
C LEU A 39 14.18 10.04 8.81
N VAL A 40 15.04 9.19 8.24
CA VAL A 40 14.72 7.79 7.95
C VAL A 40 14.82 6.98 9.25
N VAL A 41 13.71 6.46 9.73
CA VAL A 41 13.63 5.68 10.97
C VAL A 41 13.54 4.17 10.72
N GLY A 42 13.08 3.76 9.54
CA GLY A 42 13.01 2.37 9.12
C GLY A 42 13.39 2.19 7.67
N LYS A 43 14.20 1.16 7.37
CA LYS A 43 14.70 0.86 6.03
C LYS A 43 14.09 -0.41 5.42
N ASN A 44 13.33 -1.16 6.21
CA ASN A 44 12.72 -2.43 5.78
C ASN A 44 11.33 -2.60 6.41
N VAL A 45 10.44 -1.64 6.16
CA VAL A 45 9.06 -1.67 6.64
C VAL A 45 8.15 -2.20 5.54
N GLN A 46 7.51 -3.33 5.79
CA GLN A 46 6.54 -3.87 4.85
C GLN A 46 5.24 -3.06 4.89
N LYS A 47 5.00 -2.28 3.84
CA LYS A 47 3.80 -1.47 3.66
C LYS A 47 2.73 -2.19 2.85
N ALA A 48 3.12 -3.08 1.94
CA ALA A 48 2.24 -4.03 1.26
C ALA A 48 2.34 -5.40 1.94
N ILE A 49 1.22 -5.95 2.40
CA ILE A 49 1.18 -7.22 3.13
C ILE A 49 -0.03 -8.06 2.78
N GLN A 50 0.16 -9.35 2.76
CA GLN A 50 -0.92 -10.32 2.70
C GLN A 50 -1.63 -10.41 4.08
N ILE A 51 -2.93 -10.19 4.11
CA ILE A 51 -3.77 -10.25 5.31
C ILE A 51 -4.23 -11.68 5.58
N ASN A 52 -4.67 -12.36 4.54
CA ASN A 52 -5.14 -13.75 4.56
C ASN A 52 -4.94 -14.38 3.17
N ASP A 53 -5.51 -15.56 2.93
CA ASP A 53 -5.29 -16.31 1.69
C ASP A 53 -5.83 -15.65 0.42
N TYR A 54 -6.68 -14.61 0.55
CA TYR A 54 -7.34 -13.96 -0.59
C TYR A 54 -7.21 -12.44 -0.63
N LEU A 55 -6.56 -11.82 0.36
CA LEU A 55 -6.52 -10.36 0.50
C LEU A 55 -5.11 -9.83 0.77
N VAL A 56 -4.71 -8.82 0.02
CA VAL A 56 -3.52 -8.00 0.24
C VAL A 56 -3.97 -6.58 0.55
N ILE A 57 -3.33 -5.92 1.48
CA ILE A 57 -3.47 -4.49 1.71
C ILE A 57 -2.12 -3.79 1.59
N SER A 58 -2.18 -2.52 1.17
CA SER A 58 -1.03 -1.62 1.16
C SER A 58 -1.48 -0.30 1.76
N ALA A 59 -0.74 0.23 2.75
CA ALA A 59 -1.21 1.37 3.52
C ALA A 59 -0.15 2.46 3.66
N THR A 60 -0.63 3.71 3.70
CA THR A 60 0.15 4.93 3.95
C THR A 60 -0.43 5.69 5.13
N GLY A 61 0.42 6.38 5.87
CA GLY A 61 0.05 7.12 7.08
C GLY A 61 0.94 6.80 8.26
N MET A 62 0.45 7.00 9.48
CA MET A 62 1.21 6.72 10.69
C MET A 62 1.42 5.22 10.89
N VAL A 63 2.68 4.79 11.03
CA VAL A 63 3.05 3.36 11.14
C VAL A 63 2.32 2.66 12.30
N ALA A 64 2.19 3.32 13.44
CA ALA A 64 1.49 2.74 14.60
C ALA A 64 0.01 2.45 14.31
N ASP A 65 -0.67 3.37 13.60
CA ASP A 65 -2.07 3.20 13.21
C ASP A 65 -2.24 2.09 12.18
N ILE A 66 -1.32 2.04 11.21
CA ILE A 66 -1.30 0.98 10.18
C ILE A 66 -1.12 -0.40 10.85
N GLU A 67 -0.17 -0.53 11.77
CA GLU A 67 0.08 -1.80 12.48
C GLU A 67 -1.11 -2.24 13.33
N LEU A 68 -1.80 -1.30 13.99
CA LEU A 68 -3.03 -1.60 14.71
C LEU A 68 -4.15 -2.01 13.75
N GLN A 69 -4.36 -1.26 12.67
CA GLN A 69 -5.37 -1.58 11.65
C GLN A 69 -5.16 -2.97 11.05
N LYS A 70 -3.94 -3.35 10.67
CA LYS A 70 -3.62 -4.70 10.16
C LYS A 70 -4.12 -5.81 11.09
N LYS A 71 -3.86 -5.67 12.40
CA LYS A 71 -4.28 -6.65 13.41
C LYS A 71 -5.80 -6.72 13.52
N VAL A 72 -6.46 -5.56 13.58
CA VAL A 72 -7.92 -5.49 13.69
C VAL A 72 -8.59 -6.02 12.43
N ILE A 73 -8.11 -5.66 11.24
CA ILE A 73 -8.64 -6.17 9.96
C ILE A 73 -8.59 -7.70 9.91
N ARG A 74 -7.47 -8.31 10.27
CA ARG A 74 -7.35 -9.78 10.33
C ARG A 74 -8.36 -10.41 11.27
N ALA A 75 -8.50 -9.85 12.48
CA ALA A 75 -9.42 -10.36 13.49
C ALA A 75 -10.89 -10.22 13.06
N GLU A 76 -11.29 -9.04 12.55
CA GLU A 76 -12.67 -8.76 12.13
C GLU A 76 -13.08 -9.57 10.89
N LEU A 77 -12.19 -9.75 9.90
CA LEU A 77 -12.47 -10.59 8.75
C LEU A 77 -12.65 -12.05 9.18
N LYS A 78 -11.81 -12.56 10.08
CA LYS A 78 -11.95 -13.93 10.60
C LYS A 78 -13.24 -14.10 11.41
N LEU A 79 -13.58 -13.12 12.23
CA LEU A 79 -14.84 -13.12 12.99
C LEU A 79 -16.06 -13.10 12.05
N LYS A 80 -16.01 -12.28 11.00
CA LYS A 80 -17.08 -12.21 9.99
C LYS A 80 -17.25 -13.53 9.26
N GLU A 81 -16.15 -14.15 8.84
CA GLU A 81 -16.14 -15.48 8.20
C GLU A 81 -16.80 -16.53 9.09
N LEU A 82 -16.40 -16.61 10.37
CA LEU A 82 -16.96 -17.55 11.35
C LEU A 82 -18.47 -17.34 11.58
N LYS A 83 -18.91 -16.08 11.67
CA LYS A 83 -20.33 -15.75 11.90
C LYS A 83 -21.19 -16.02 10.67
N SER A 84 -20.71 -15.67 9.48
CA SER A 84 -21.48 -15.80 8.23
C SER A 84 -21.35 -17.19 7.59
N LYS A 85 -20.40 -18.02 8.06
CA LYS A 85 -20.02 -19.32 7.49
C LYS A 85 -19.64 -19.25 6.00
N ARG A 86 -19.23 -18.08 5.52
CA ARG A 86 -18.69 -17.85 4.18
C ARG A 86 -17.56 -16.85 4.23
N ARG A 87 -16.69 -16.91 3.25
CA ARG A 87 -15.60 -15.94 3.08
C ARG A 87 -16.19 -14.56 2.75
N PRO A 88 -15.75 -13.49 3.44
CA PRO A 88 -16.09 -12.12 3.05
C PRO A 88 -15.55 -11.80 1.65
N THR A 89 -16.34 -11.07 0.85
CA THR A 89 -15.87 -10.56 -0.44
C THR A 89 -14.84 -9.45 -0.25
N VAL A 90 -14.06 -9.16 -1.31
CA VAL A 90 -13.09 -8.05 -1.30
C VAL A 90 -13.82 -6.72 -1.03
N ARG A 91 -14.98 -6.50 -1.64
CA ARG A 91 -15.84 -5.33 -1.40
C ARG A 91 -16.31 -5.22 0.05
N GLU A 92 -16.69 -6.33 0.68
CA GLU A 92 -17.09 -6.35 2.09
C GLU A 92 -15.91 -6.01 3.01
N ALA A 93 -14.69 -6.49 2.67
CA ALA A 93 -13.48 -6.15 3.38
C ALA A 93 -13.14 -4.65 3.22
N ALA A 94 -13.18 -4.12 1.99
CA ALA A 94 -12.93 -2.71 1.70
C ALA A 94 -13.92 -1.78 2.44
N ASN A 95 -15.21 -2.10 2.44
CA ASN A 95 -16.23 -1.32 3.17
C ASN A 95 -16.02 -1.37 4.68
N MET A 96 -15.61 -2.51 5.23
CA MET A 96 -15.28 -2.65 6.65
C MET A 96 -14.08 -1.75 7.02
N ILE A 97 -13.02 -1.78 6.21
CA ILE A 97 -11.82 -0.94 6.42
C ILE A 97 -12.19 0.54 6.29
N GLY A 98 -12.98 0.91 5.27
CA GLY A 98 -13.48 2.28 5.10
C GLY A 98 -14.25 2.79 6.31
N MET A 99 -15.12 1.95 6.89
CA MET A 99 -15.88 2.30 8.10
C MET A 99 -14.97 2.45 9.33
N MET A 100 -13.93 1.61 9.46
CA MET A 100 -12.93 1.75 10.51
C MET A 100 -12.17 3.08 10.37
N THR A 101 -11.67 3.38 9.17
CA THR A 101 -10.97 4.63 8.85
C THR A 101 -11.86 5.85 9.11
N TYR A 102 -13.14 5.80 8.69
CA TYR A 102 -14.12 6.84 8.96
C TYR A 102 -14.30 7.12 10.46
N ARG A 103 -14.41 6.06 11.26
CA ARG A 103 -14.54 6.21 12.73
C ARG A 103 -13.28 6.78 13.35
N ASN A 104 -12.10 6.30 12.95
CA ASN A 104 -10.83 6.70 13.51
C ASN A 104 -10.53 8.19 13.27
N ILE A 105 -10.70 8.67 12.02
CA ILE A 105 -10.41 10.08 11.68
C ILE A 105 -11.35 11.07 12.36
N ARG A 106 -12.55 10.64 12.77
CA ARG A 106 -13.54 11.49 13.43
C ARG A 106 -13.52 11.42 14.96
N GLN A 107 -12.69 10.56 15.54
CA GLN A 107 -12.48 10.57 16.98
C GLN A 107 -11.68 11.81 17.39
N PRO A 108 -12.15 12.59 18.37
CA PRO A 108 -11.38 13.71 18.90
C PRO A 108 -10.01 13.23 19.42
N SER A 109 -8.94 13.67 18.81
CA SER A 109 -7.57 13.33 19.19
C SER A 109 -6.63 14.49 18.89
N MET A 110 -5.61 14.67 19.71
CA MET A 110 -4.52 15.62 19.42
C MET A 110 -3.67 15.15 18.23
N VAL A 111 -3.61 13.83 17.98
CA VAL A 111 -2.94 13.22 16.86
C VAL A 111 -3.98 12.42 16.07
N PRO A 112 -4.55 12.97 14.99
CA PRO A 112 -5.57 12.28 14.23
C PRO A 112 -4.98 11.06 13.49
N SER A 113 -5.74 9.97 13.45
CA SER A 113 -5.38 8.76 12.70
C SER A 113 -5.67 8.99 11.20
N ILE A 114 -4.64 9.33 10.45
CA ILE A 114 -4.71 9.55 8.99
C ILE A 114 -4.07 8.36 8.30
N VAL A 115 -4.90 7.48 7.74
CA VAL A 115 -4.44 6.27 7.03
C VAL A 115 -5.20 6.13 5.73
N GLY A 116 -4.47 6.07 4.62
CA GLY A 116 -4.98 5.66 3.31
C GLY A 116 -4.62 4.20 3.05
N THR A 117 -5.49 3.46 2.36
CA THR A 117 -5.27 2.02 2.14
C THR A 117 -5.70 1.61 0.74
N LEU A 118 -4.85 0.86 0.03
CA LEU A 118 -5.24 0.05 -1.11
C LEU A 118 -5.59 -1.37 -0.61
N VAL A 119 -6.66 -1.93 -1.13
CA VAL A 119 -7.13 -3.29 -0.81
C VAL A 119 -7.34 -4.05 -2.10
N ALA A 120 -6.64 -5.15 -2.28
CA ALA A 120 -6.81 -6.02 -3.43
C ALA A 120 -7.03 -7.47 -2.99
N GLY A 121 -7.81 -8.20 -3.74
CA GLY A 121 -8.07 -9.60 -3.45
C GLY A 121 -8.84 -10.30 -4.56
N PHE A 122 -9.11 -11.58 -4.36
CA PHE A 122 -9.97 -12.37 -5.23
C PHE A 122 -11.15 -12.96 -4.46
N ASN A 123 -12.29 -13.01 -5.12
CA ASN A 123 -13.54 -13.55 -4.58
C ASN A 123 -13.67 -15.06 -4.88
N GLU A 124 -14.64 -15.72 -4.25
CA GLU A 124 -14.93 -17.15 -4.48
C GLU A 124 -15.50 -17.45 -5.88
N ASP A 125 -16.03 -16.43 -6.55
CA ASP A 125 -16.51 -16.50 -7.95
C ASP A 125 -15.39 -16.31 -8.99
N GLY A 126 -14.13 -16.20 -8.56
CA GLY A 126 -12.95 -16.00 -9.41
C GLY A 126 -12.67 -14.54 -9.76
N THR A 127 -13.54 -13.60 -9.42
CA THR A 127 -13.32 -12.19 -9.72
C THR A 127 -12.26 -11.58 -8.80
N SER A 128 -11.37 -10.75 -9.35
CA SER A 128 -10.42 -9.94 -8.58
C SER A 128 -10.88 -8.49 -8.52
N GLU A 129 -10.73 -7.85 -7.37
CA GLU A 129 -11.13 -6.46 -7.17
C GLU A 129 -10.03 -5.67 -6.45
N LEU A 130 -9.86 -4.41 -6.88
CA LEU A 130 -9.01 -3.41 -6.24
C LEU A 130 -9.90 -2.28 -5.69
N PHE A 131 -9.65 -1.87 -4.47
CA PHE A 131 -10.30 -0.73 -3.84
C PHE A 131 -9.25 0.24 -3.30
N THR A 132 -9.53 1.53 -3.43
CA THR A 132 -8.84 2.58 -2.71
C THR A 132 -9.72 3.06 -1.56
N ILE A 133 -9.11 3.27 -0.40
CA ILE A 133 -9.78 3.78 0.79
C ILE A 133 -9.05 5.04 1.20
N GLU A 134 -9.72 6.17 1.05
CA GLU A 134 -9.19 7.46 1.44
C GLU A 134 -9.15 7.65 2.96
N PRO A 135 -8.30 8.55 3.47
CA PRO A 135 -8.24 8.83 4.91
C PRO A 135 -9.56 9.29 5.53
N ALA A 136 -10.48 9.84 4.73
CA ALA A 136 -11.83 10.19 5.18
C ALA A 136 -12.76 8.98 5.35
N GLY A 137 -12.35 7.78 4.90
CA GLY A 137 -13.10 6.54 5.02
C GLY A 137 -13.96 6.18 3.81
N THR A 138 -13.82 6.90 2.69
CA THR A 138 -14.48 6.55 1.43
C THR A 138 -13.79 5.34 0.82
N ALA A 139 -14.53 4.27 0.53
CA ALA A 139 -14.04 3.10 -0.20
C ALA A 139 -14.56 3.14 -1.64
N MET A 140 -13.66 3.22 -2.61
CA MET A 140 -13.98 3.29 -4.03
C MET A 140 -13.32 2.13 -4.78
N LYS A 141 -14.06 1.51 -5.71
CA LYS A 141 -13.51 0.51 -6.60
C LYS A 141 -12.63 1.17 -7.65
N VAL A 142 -11.47 0.60 -7.88
CA VAL A 142 -10.51 1.03 -8.90
C VAL A 142 -10.69 0.15 -10.13
N GLU A 143 -10.84 0.75 -11.30
CA GLU A 143 -11.07 0.04 -12.56
C GLU A 143 -9.82 -0.02 -13.47
N ASP A 144 -8.79 0.74 -13.11
CA ASP A 144 -7.53 0.84 -13.87
C ASP A 144 -6.29 0.76 -12.94
N TYR A 145 -5.91 1.83 -12.31
CA TYR A 145 -4.80 1.89 -11.36
C TYR A 145 -5.02 2.97 -10.31
N ASP A 146 -4.30 2.85 -9.19
CA ASP A 146 -4.31 3.86 -8.14
C ASP A 146 -2.97 3.81 -7.35
N ALA A 147 -2.61 4.93 -6.76
CA ALA A 147 -1.47 5.10 -5.87
C ALA A 147 -1.89 5.60 -4.47
N ASN A 148 -3.19 5.65 -4.21
CA ASN A 148 -3.79 6.19 -2.99
C ASN A 148 -3.24 7.59 -2.66
N PHE A 149 -2.73 7.80 -1.46
CA PHE A 149 -2.45 9.14 -0.91
C PHE A 149 -0.99 9.27 -0.42
N GLY A 150 -0.07 8.50 -0.86
CA GLY A 150 1.34 8.59 -0.45
C GLY A 150 2.10 9.77 -1.08
N SER A 151 3.24 10.16 -0.47
CA SER A 151 4.10 11.24 -1.01
C SER A 151 4.63 10.94 -2.41
N GLY A 152 4.81 9.67 -2.75
CA GLY A 152 5.23 9.22 -4.07
C GLY A 152 4.11 9.07 -5.10
N MET A 153 2.84 9.32 -4.72
CA MET A 153 1.69 9.22 -5.63
C MET A 153 1.88 9.94 -6.97
N PRO A 154 2.37 11.20 -7.03
CA PRO A 154 2.51 11.91 -8.32
C PRO A 154 3.46 11.21 -9.30
N TYR A 155 4.50 10.56 -8.80
CA TYR A 155 5.45 9.83 -9.65
C TYR A 155 4.83 8.55 -10.21
N VAL A 156 4.07 7.82 -9.39
CA VAL A 156 3.37 6.60 -9.80
C VAL A 156 2.30 6.93 -10.82
N LEU A 157 1.41 7.89 -10.53
CA LEU A 157 0.34 8.28 -11.44
C LEU A 157 0.89 8.83 -12.75
N GLY A 158 1.91 9.72 -12.70
CA GLY A 158 2.53 10.27 -13.92
C GLY A 158 3.19 9.22 -14.81
N TYR A 159 3.69 8.12 -14.24
CA TYR A 159 4.20 6.98 -15.01
C TYR A 159 3.05 6.15 -15.60
N LEU A 160 2.05 5.80 -14.80
CA LEU A 160 0.95 4.94 -15.20
C LEU A 160 0.02 5.60 -16.23
N GLU A 161 -0.22 6.91 -16.14
CA GLU A 161 -0.95 7.68 -17.17
C GLU A 161 -0.39 7.48 -18.57
N ARG A 162 0.91 7.28 -18.68
CA ARG A 162 1.59 7.09 -19.96
C ARG A 162 1.65 5.63 -20.39
N GLU A 163 1.91 4.72 -19.45
CA GLU A 163 2.29 3.33 -19.77
C GLU A 163 1.14 2.34 -19.57
N TYR A 164 0.12 2.68 -18.77
CA TYR A 164 -1.01 1.79 -18.54
C TYR A 164 -1.84 1.56 -19.79
N LYS A 165 -2.18 0.30 -20.01
CA LYS A 165 -3.10 -0.11 -21.09
C LYS A 165 -4.21 -0.95 -20.50
N LYS A 166 -5.45 -0.59 -20.78
CA LYS A 166 -6.59 -1.43 -20.44
C LYS A 166 -6.39 -2.82 -21.06
N ASN A 167 -6.56 -3.88 -20.33
CA ASN A 167 -6.28 -5.27 -20.72
C ASN A 167 -4.78 -5.68 -20.70
N CYS A 168 -3.91 -4.95 -20.01
CA CYS A 168 -2.56 -5.43 -19.72
C CYS A 168 -2.61 -6.74 -18.90
N THR A 169 -1.59 -7.56 -19.05
CA THR A 169 -1.42 -8.78 -18.24
C THR A 169 -0.81 -8.44 -16.87
N CYS A 170 -0.93 -9.34 -15.89
CA CYS A 170 -0.23 -9.19 -14.61
C CYS A 170 1.30 -9.13 -14.79
N GLU A 171 1.87 -9.79 -15.80
CA GLU A 171 3.30 -9.67 -16.10
C GLU A 171 3.68 -8.22 -16.50
N ASP A 172 2.87 -7.58 -17.34
CA ASP A 172 3.04 -6.17 -17.67
C ASP A 172 2.78 -5.26 -16.46
N GLY A 173 1.76 -5.61 -15.65
CA GLY A 173 1.43 -4.92 -14.41
C GLY A 173 2.58 -4.94 -13.39
N ILE A 174 3.29 -6.08 -13.25
CA ILE A 174 4.49 -6.17 -12.40
C ILE A 174 5.56 -5.21 -12.89
N LYS A 175 5.84 -5.20 -14.21
CA LYS A 175 6.84 -4.28 -14.79
C LYS A 175 6.45 -2.82 -14.53
N MET A 176 5.19 -2.46 -14.76
CA MET A 176 4.69 -1.10 -14.50
C MET A 176 4.78 -0.72 -13.01
N ALA A 177 4.40 -1.61 -12.11
CA ALA A 177 4.52 -1.37 -10.67
C ALA A 177 5.98 -1.15 -10.25
N VAL A 178 6.90 -1.99 -10.71
CA VAL A 178 8.34 -1.87 -10.41
C VAL A 178 8.91 -0.56 -10.91
N GLU A 179 8.67 -0.20 -12.17
CA GLU A 179 9.24 1.03 -12.74
C GLU A 179 8.62 2.30 -12.13
N SER A 180 7.32 2.29 -11.82
CA SER A 180 6.68 3.40 -11.11
C SER A 180 7.22 3.58 -9.68
N LEU A 181 7.42 2.50 -8.94
CA LEU A 181 8.03 2.54 -7.63
C LEU A 181 9.50 3.00 -7.70
N LYS A 182 10.28 2.54 -8.67
CA LYS A 182 11.65 3.02 -8.90
C LYS A 182 11.68 4.52 -9.21
N ALA A 183 10.76 5.01 -10.05
CA ALA A 183 10.69 6.44 -10.36
C ALA A 183 10.44 7.27 -9.10
N SER A 184 9.56 6.80 -8.21
CA SER A 184 9.30 7.45 -6.94
C SER A 184 10.51 7.40 -6.00
N THR A 185 11.09 6.21 -5.75
CA THR A 185 12.21 6.06 -4.80
C THR A 185 13.47 6.86 -5.16
N GLN A 186 13.58 7.34 -6.39
CA GLN A 186 14.69 8.21 -6.81
C GLN A 186 14.46 9.70 -6.53
N ARG A 187 13.22 10.13 -6.31
CA ARG A 187 12.85 11.55 -6.23
C ARG A 187 12.05 11.91 -4.98
N ASP A 188 11.23 11.00 -4.49
CA ASP A 188 10.49 11.19 -3.25
C ASP A 188 11.40 10.91 -2.04
N THR A 189 11.63 11.91 -1.22
CA THR A 189 12.43 11.77 0.01
C THR A 189 11.81 10.87 1.05
N GLY A 190 10.50 10.63 0.94
CA GLY A 190 9.73 9.78 1.84
C GLY A 190 9.69 8.30 1.44
N SER A 191 10.27 7.93 0.27
CA SER A 191 10.19 6.56 -0.27
C SER A 191 11.57 6.02 -0.64
N GLY A 192 11.81 4.71 -0.40
CA GLY A 192 13.11 4.12 -0.71
C GLY A 192 13.36 2.77 -0.06
N PHE A 193 14.63 2.37 -0.03
CA PHE A 193 15.22 1.19 0.62
C PHE A 193 14.65 -0.17 0.19
N GLY A 194 13.90 -0.22 -0.89
CA GLY A 194 13.37 -1.45 -1.45
C GLY A 194 11.92 -1.36 -1.83
N ILE A 195 11.40 -2.44 -2.37
CA ILE A 195 10.02 -2.56 -2.82
C ILE A 195 9.47 -3.95 -2.53
N ASP A 196 8.17 -4.00 -2.25
CA ASP A 196 7.36 -5.22 -2.25
C ASP A 196 6.36 -5.14 -3.40
N VAL A 197 6.21 -6.23 -4.16
CA VAL A 197 5.20 -6.36 -5.22
C VAL A 197 4.51 -7.70 -5.09
N PHE A 198 3.20 -7.68 -5.07
CA PHE A 198 2.32 -8.86 -5.05
C PHE A 198 1.51 -8.96 -6.32
N SER A 199 1.34 -10.17 -6.83
CA SER A 199 0.31 -10.51 -7.80
C SER A 199 -0.85 -11.23 -7.11
N ILE A 200 -2.06 -10.82 -7.44
CA ILE A 200 -3.32 -11.38 -6.91
C ILE A 200 -4.12 -11.88 -8.10
N LYS A 201 -4.17 -13.20 -8.25
CA LYS A 201 -4.92 -13.90 -9.30
C LYS A 201 -5.96 -14.80 -8.67
N GLU A 202 -6.84 -15.38 -9.47
CA GLU A 202 -7.80 -16.36 -9.00
C GLU A 202 -7.12 -17.49 -8.20
N GLY A 203 -7.53 -17.65 -6.95
CA GLY A 203 -7.05 -18.69 -6.06
C GLY A 203 -5.61 -18.54 -5.55
N LYS A 204 -4.88 -17.47 -5.93
CA LYS A 204 -3.46 -17.34 -5.57
C LYS A 204 -3.00 -15.91 -5.36
N ILE A 205 -2.28 -15.71 -4.25
CA ILE A 205 -1.47 -14.50 -4.00
C ILE A 205 0.00 -14.92 -4.04
N VAL A 206 0.80 -14.18 -4.80
CA VAL A 206 2.25 -14.40 -4.88
C VAL A 206 2.98 -13.12 -4.52
N HIS A 207 3.95 -13.21 -3.63
CA HIS A 207 4.91 -12.13 -3.38
C HIS A 207 6.00 -12.21 -4.44
N GLU A 208 5.83 -11.46 -5.52
CA GLU A 208 6.66 -11.54 -6.72
C GLU A 208 8.04 -10.90 -6.52
N ILE A 209 8.08 -9.80 -5.77
CA ILE A 209 9.29 -9.04 -5.51
C ILE A 209 9.33 -8.62 -4.05
N ALA A 210 10.44 -8.96 -3.40
CA ALA A 210 10.80 -8.55 -2.05
C ALA A 210 12.25 -8.06 -2.10
N GLN A 211 12.46 -6.82 -2.56
CA GLN A 211 13.80 -6.25 -2.76
C GLN A 211 14.15 -5.27 -1.65
N GLU A 212 15.37 -5.43 -1.11
CA GLU A 212 16.02 -4.43 -0.27
C GLU A 212 17.12 -3.71 -1.06
N ILE A 213 17.23 -2.40 -0.86
CA ILE A 213 18.29 -1.59 -1.44
C ILE A 213 19.25 -1.21 -0.32
N ALA A 214 20.47 -1.73 -0.36
CA ALA A 214 21.54 -1.36 0.55
C ALA A 214 22.50 -0.38 -0.14
N ALA A 215 22.95 0.65 0.60
CA ALA A 215 23.97 1.56 0.11
C ALA A 215 25.35 0.89 0.10
N GLU A 216 26.04 0.91 -1.03
CA GLU A 216 27.45 0.52 -1.13
C GLU A 216 28.33 1.78 -1.21
N TYR A 217 29.33 1.86 -0.36
CA TYR A 217 30.35 2.90 -0.44
C TYR A 217 31.49 2.42 -1.32
N ARG A 218 31.80 3.19 -2.34
CA ARG A 218 32.98 2.92 -3.22
C ARG A 218 34.04 4.02 -3.04
N ASN A 219 35.29 3.65 -2.93
CA ASN A 219 36.39 4.62 -3.01
C ASN A 219 36.58 5.09 -4.46
N LYS A 220 37.49 6.10 -4.68
CA LYS A 220 37.76 6.64 -6.02
C LYS A 220 38.33 5.60 -7.00
N GLU A 221 38.90 4.51 -6.51
CA GLU A 221 39.52 3.43 -7.30
C GLU A 221 38.51 2.28 -7.58
N GLY A 222 37.26 2.41 -7.14
CA GLY A 222 36.20 1.42 -7.40
C GLY A 222 36.28 0.15 -6.56
N MET A 223 37.18 0.08 -5.57
CA MET A 223 37.22 -1.06 -4.65
C MET A 223 36.05 -1.02 -3.67
N LYS A 224 35.37 -2.16 -3.52
CA LYS A 224 34.35 -2.36 -2.47
C LYS A 224 35.06 -2.41 -1.11
N ARG A 225 34.57 -1.65 -0.15
CA ARG A 225 34.94 -1.82 1.26
C ARG A 225 33.85 -2.62 1.98
#